data_f785d426cca0c33ea8eb9ebbd28d4422
#
_entry.id   f785d426cca0c33ea8eb9ebbd28d4422
#
_cell.length_a   1.000
_cell.length_b   1.000
_cell.length_c   1.000
_cell.angle_alpha   90.00
_cell.angle_beta   90.00
_cell.angle_gamma   90.00
#
_symmetry.space_group_name_H-M   'P 1'
#
loop_
_entity.id
_entity.type
_entity.pdbx_description
1 polymer ?
#
loop_
_entity_poly.entity_id
_entity_poly.type
_entity_poly.pdbx_seq_one_letter_code
_entity_poly.pdbx_strand_id
1 'polypeptide(L)'
;MNGSIAILRRVRLAVFAASALSALAHPAAAQDKSACNDASVLGVQRVVEIDAKGGPLLGNLQYKEIDFLEPGEVVLTFDDGPSRQTTEAVLAALAEHCTKATFFMVGRMALAEPDMVRKIDALGHTVGSHTWSHANQGSLSAANAEREIELGVSAITAALGKPIAPFFRFPYLSDPRRSINYLEGRDIGVFSIDVDSYDFRTRNGAVMKQNVLSQLQKKGKGIILFHDIQRSTAAGIADLLDELKRRKFKVVHMIPKAPLATVAAYDAIAQKDLARRKVQTANNPLASRSMTWPVETGAGSGPAPVTVARPPSQQLPWKPAAGTAAAPPARNADAAAPQAARNATPASRAERPAWKREELPWQEQMWNHYR
;
A
#
# COMPACT_ATOMS: atom_id res chain seq x y z
N MET A 1 79.16 49.93 23.96
CA MET A 1 78.66 50.07 22.99
C MET A 1 78.08 48.75 22.58
N ASN A 2 77.06 48.64 22.10
CA ASN A 2 75.94 47.75 21.88
C ASN A 2 76.24 46.28 21.62
N GLY A 3 75.91 45.42 22.54
CA GLY A 3 75.85 43.97 22.39
C GLY A 3 74.45 43.48 22.16
N SER A 4 74.17 42.87 21.04
CA SER A 4 72.90 42.25 20.72
C SER A 4 72.95 40.78 21.08
N ILE A 5 72.05 40.39 21.96
CA ILE A 5 71.86 39.00 22.41
C ILE A 5 70.83 38.36 21.44
N ALA A 6 71.24 37.33 20.73
CA ALA A 6 70.40 36.53 19.85
C ALA A 6 69.72 35.42 20.67
N ILE A 7 68.40 35.45 20.75
CA ILE A 7 67.56 34.41 21.39
C ILE A 7 67.17 33.37 20.32
N LEU A 8 67.77 32.16 20.42
CA LEU A 8 67.35 31.02 19.61
C LEU A 8 65.99 30.47 20.14
N ARG A 9 64.92 30.67 19.38
CA ARG A 9 63.64 29.96 19.59
C ARG A 9 63.69 28.60 18.91
N ARG A 10 63.68 27.53 19.69
CA ARG A 10 63.49 26.16 19.21
C ARG A 10 62.02 25.95 18.83
N VAL A 11 61.74 25.82 17.57
CA VAL A 11 60.44 25.41 17.03
C VAL A 11 60.34 23.90 17.18
N ARG A 12 59.41 23.44 18.03
CA ARG A 12 59.02 22.03 18.13
C ARG A 12 57.99 21.76 17.03
N LEU A 13 58.35 20.98 16.02
CA LEU A 13 57.42 20.44 15.03
C LEU A 13 56.55 19.35 15.70
N ALA A 14 55.27 19.60 15.91
CA ALA A 14 54.30 18.58 16.27
C ALA A 14 53.80 17.93 14.99
N VAL A 15 54.15 16.67 14.77
CA VAL A 15 53.62 15.85 13.69
C VAL A 15 52.25 15.35 14.10
N PHE A 16 51.18 15.92 13.55
CA PHE A 16 49.83 15.37 13.64
C PHE A 16 49.66 14.23 12.65
N ALA A 17 49.62 13.00 13.14
CA ALA A 17 49.22 11.84 12.35
C ALA A 17 47.70 11.94 12.12
N ALA A 18 47.25 12.35 10.94
CA ALA A 18 45.90 12.32 10.50
C ALA A 18 45.53 10.88 10.14
N SER A 19 44.83 10.18 11.03
CA SER A 19 44.21 8.87 10.71
C SER A 19 43.03 9.11 9.77
N ALA A 20 43.21 8.83 8.49
CA ALA A 20 42.13 8.82 7.51
C ALA A 20 41.20 7.61 7.78
N LEU A 21 40.08 7.84 8.42
CA LEU A 21 38.98 6.88 8.44
C LEU A 21 38.37 6.81 7.02
N SER A 22 38.75 5.81 6.26
CA SER A 22 38.09 5.48 4.99
C SER A 22 36.69 4.93 5.30
N ALA A 23 35.67 5.79 5.24
CA ALA A 23 34.30 5.36 5.20
C ALA A 23 34.08 4.55 3.91
N LEU A 24 33.94 3.24 4.04
CA LEU A 24 33.46 2.36 2.98
C LEU A 24 31.99 2.75 2.68
N ALA A 25 31.81 3.71 1.80
CA ALA A 25 30.52 3.96 1.17
C ALA A 25 30.17 2.72 0.36
N HIS A 26 29.20 1.92 0.86
CA HIS A 26 28.60 0.88 0.05
C HIS A 26 27.92 1.59 -1.13
N PRO A 27 28.23 1.23 -2.38
CA PRO A 27 27.50 1.78 -3.51
C PRO A 27 26.04 1.30 -3.35
N ALA A 28 25.10 2.24 -3.14
CA ALA A 28 23.70 1.97 -3.44
C ALA A 28 23.70 1.46 -4.87
N ALA A 29 23.20 0.23 -5.08
CA ALA A 29 23.09 -0.36 -6.39
C ALA A 29 22.27 0.62 -7.25
N ALA A 30 22.94 1.44 -8.04
CA ALA A 30 22.31 2.19 -9.10
C ALA A 30 21.77 1.12 -10.06
N GLN A 31 20.42 0.98 -10.10
CA GLN A 31 19.80 0.16 -11.11
C GLN A 31 20.35 0.60 -12.46
N ASP A 32 20.94 -0.34 -13.16
CA ASP A 32 21.55 -0.10 -14.45
C ASP A 32 20.47 0.40 -15.41
N LYS A 33 20.46 1.70 -15.69
CA LYS A 33 19.51 2.34 -16.62
C LYS A 33 19.58 1.72 -18.02
N SER A 34 20.64 1.00 -18.33
CA SER A 34 20.82 0.28 -19.59
C SER A 34 19.84 -0.89 -19.72
N ALA A 35 19.55 -1.59 -18.63
CA ALA A 35 18.60 -2.72 -18.62
C ALA A 35 17.15 -2.30 -18.92
N CYS A 36 16.78 -1.05 -18.68
CA CYS A 36 15.43 -0.54 -18.95
C CYS A 36 15.22 -0.02 -20.38
N ASN A 37 16.25 0.04 -21.18
CA ASN A 37 16.17 0.41 -22.60
C ASN A 37 15.93 -0.80 -23.53
N ASP A 38 15.86 -1.99 -22.95
CA ASP A 38 15.63 -3.22 -23.72
C ASP A 38 14.13 -3.37 -24.08
N ALA A 39 13.86 -3.62 -25.38
CA ALA A 39 12.53 -3.97 -25.88
C ALA A 39 11.98 -5.27 -25.22
N SER A 40 12.82 -6.01 -24.48
CA SER A 40 12.43 -7.21 -23.75
C SER A 40 11.65 -6.91 -22.47
N VAL A 41 11.66 -5.72 -21.90
CA VAL A 41 10.89 -5.36 -20.69
C VAL A 41 9.51 -4.75 -21.00
N LEU A 42 8.60 -4.74 -20.04
CA LEU A 42 7.28 -4.12 -20.18
C LEU A 42 7.39 -2.59 -20.25
N GLY A 43 8.20 -2.02 -19.38
CA GLY A 43 8.47 -0.59 -19.31
C GLY A 43 7.28 0.28 -18.88
N VAL A 44 7.44 1.59 -19.04
CA VAL A 44 6.38 2.60 -18.97
C VAL A 44 6.23 3.21 -20.35
N GLN A 45 5.09 2.99 -20.99
CA GLN A 45 4.85 3.49 -22.34
C GLN A 45 4.55 4.98 -22.37
N ARG A 46 3.82 5.46 -21.38
CA ARG A 46 3.40 6.85 -21.26
C ARG A 46 3.29 7.27 -19.79
N VAL A 47 3.67 8.51 -19.52
CA VAL A 47 3.42 9.16 -18.23
C VAL A 47 2.27 10.13 -18.41
N VAL A 48 1.27 10.07 -17.53
CA VAL A 48 0.12 10.97 -17.52
C VAL A 48 0.18 11.84 -16.27
N GLU A 49 0.25 13.13 -16.48
CA GLU A 49 0.14 14.11 -15.41
C GLU A 49 -1.33 14.35 -15.08
N ILE A 50 -1.72 14.08 -13.83
CA ILE A 50 -3.08 14.27 -13.34
C ILE A 50 -3.17 15.60 -12.61
N ASP A 51 -4.01 16.50 -13.11
CA ASP A 51 -4.40 17.72 -12.39
C ASP A 51 -5.53 17.37 -11.41
N ALA A 52 -5.21 17.38 -10.12
CA ALA A 52 -6.17 17.06 -9.07
C ALA A 52 -7.07 18.24 -8.65
N LYS A 53 -6.91 19.41 -9.29
CA LYS A 53 -7.73 20.58 -9.01
C LYS A 53 -9.22 20.29 -9.21
N GLY A 54 -10.04 20.62 -8.21
CA GLY A 54 -11.46 20.36 -8.24
C GLY A 54 -11.84 18.89 -8.02
N GLY A 55 -10.91 18.05 -7.52
CA GLY A 55 -11.19 16.67 -7.09
C GLY A 55 -11.72 15.76 -8.20
N PRO A 56 -11.01 15.59 -9.34
CA PRO A 56 -11.48 14.77 -10.44
C PRO A 56 -11.76 13.33 -10.00
N LEU A 57 -12.78 12.71 -10.61
CA LEU A 57 -13.22 11.36 -10.36
C LEU A 57 -12.77 10.46 -11.51
N LEU A 58 -11.92 9.47 -11.24
CA LEU A 58 -11.28 8.61 -12.24
C LEU A 58 -11.57 7.13 -12.00
N GLY A 59 -11.69 6.34 -13.07
CA GLY A 59 -11.94 4.90 -13.02
C GLY A 59 -13.39 4.52 -13.28
N ASN A 60 -13.61 3.77 -14.37
CA ASN A 60 -14.92 3.59 -15.01
C ASN A 60 -15.87 2.65 -14.25
N LEU A 61 -15.41 1.97 -13.18
CA LEU A 61 -16.31 1.16 -12.37
C LEU A 61 -17.34 2.02 -11.64
N GLN A 62 -16.92 3.21 -11.15
CA GLN A 62 -17.79 4.14 -10.42
C GLN A 62 -17.98 5.47 -11.14
N TYR A 63 -16.97 5.95 -11.85
CA TYR A 63 -16.93 7.28 -12.46
C TYR A 63 -16.68 7.14 -13.96
N LYS A 64 -17.46 7.85 -14.79
CA LYS A 64 -17.38 7.72 -16.24
C LYS A 64 -16.96 9.01 -16.96
N GLU A 65 -16.69 10.05 -16.19
CA GLU A 65 -16.50 11.39 -16.72
C GLU A 65 -15.12 11.62 -17.31
N ILE A 66 -14.10 10.92 -16.76
CA ILE A 66 -12.71 11.09 -17.19
C ILE A 66 -12.13 9.73 -17.56
N ASP A 67 -11.99 9.50 -18.85
CA ASP A 67 -11.31 8.32 -19.41
C ASP A 67 -10.03 8.76 -20.13
N PHE A 68 -8.91 8.69 -19.43
CA PHE A 68 -7.61 9.14 -19.94
C PHE A 68 -6.79 8.03 -20.59
N LEU A 69 -7.26 6.77 -20.55
CA LEU A 69 -6.55 5.62 -21.10
C LEU A 69 -6.95 5.35 -22.54
N GLU A 70 -5.96 5.05 -23.37
CA GLU A 70 -6.16 4.56 -24.73
C GLU A 70 -6.39 3.04 -24.74
N PRO A 71 -6.97 2.48 -25.83
CA PRO A 71 -7.07 1.04 -25.99
C PRO A 71 -5.71 0.33 -25.84
N GLY A 72 -5.67 -0.74 -25.04
CA GLY A 72 -4.45 -1.47 -24.72
C GLY A 72 -3.64 -0.88 -23.57
N GLU A 73 -4.07 0.24 -22.96
CA GLU A 73 -3.36 0.83 -21.84
C GLU A 73 -3.89 0.33 -20.49
N VAL A 74 -2.96 0.14 -19.55
CA VAL A 74 -3.26 -0.25 -18.17
C VAL A 74 -2.49 0.62 -17.18
N VAL A 75 -3.12 0.90 -16.03
CA VAL A 75 -2.47 1.50 -14.87
C VAL A 75 -2.40 0.45 -13.77
N LEU A 76 -1.21 0.26 -13.19
CA LEU A 76 -1.01 -0.62 -12.05
C LEU A 76 -1.21 0.16 -10.75
N THR A 77 -2.12 -0.27 -9.90
CA THR A 77 -2.36 0.37 -8.60
C THR A 77 -2.40 -0.65 -7.48
N PHE A 78 -1.79 -0.30 -6.33
CA PHE A 78 -1.67 -1.16 -5.16
C PHE A 78 -2.22 -0.44 -3.94
N ASP A 79 -3.12 -1.08 -3.20
CA ASP A 79 -3.76 -0.55 -2.02
C ASP A 79 -3.26 -1.22 -0.73
N ASP A 80 -3.57 -0.64 0.42
CA ASP A 80 -3.42 -1.15 1.78
C ASP A 80 -2.02 -1.10 2.39
N GLY A 81 -0.97 -1.12 1.59
CA GLY A 81 0.40 -1.21 2.06
C GLY A 81 0.97 0.05 2.75
N PRO A 82 2.27 0.01 3.00
CA PRO A 82 3.19 -1.08 2.67
C PRO A 82 3.24 -2.21 3.71
N SER A 83 3.60 -3.41 3.26
CA SER A 83 3.95 -4.56 4.11
C SER A 83 5.31 -5.12 3.67
N ARG A 84 6.30 -5.10 4.58
CA ARG A 84 7.70 -5.40 4.24
C ARG A 84 7.89 -6.66 3.38
N GLN A 85 7.24 -7.76 3.74
CA GLN A 85 7.44 -9.05 3.07
C GLN A 85 6.85 -9.11 1.65
N THR A 86 5.65 -8.59 1.49
CA THR A 86 4.89 -8.71 0.24
C THR A 86 5.15 -7.55 -0.71
N THR A 87 5.21 -6.32 -0.18
CA THR A 87 5.55 -5.13 -0.98
C THR A 87 6.94 -5.24 -1.60
N GLU A 88 7.92 -5.82 -0.87
CA GLU A 88 9.28 -6.03 -1.41
C GLU A 88 9.26 -6.90 -2.69
N ALA A 89 8.48 -7.99 -2.69
CA ALA A 89 8.34 -8.84 -3.86
C ALA A 89 7.64 -8.13 -5.04
N VAL A 90 6.64 -7.29 -4.74
CA VAL A 90 5.98 -6.45 -5.76
C VAL A 90 6.97 -5.47 -6.37
N LEU A 91 7.76 -4.77 -5.55
CA LEU A 91 8.76 -3.82 -6.03
C LEU A 91 9.86 -4.48 -6.87
N ALA A 92 10.28 -5.70 -6.48
CA ALA A 92 11.26 -6.46 -7.26
C ALA A 92 10.72 -6.79 -8.66
N ALA A 93 9.48 -7.27 -8.76
CA ALA A 93 8.85 -7.55 -10.05
C ALA A 93 8.66 -6.28 -10.92
N LEU A 94 8.21 -5.16 -10.31
CA LEU A 94 8.09 -3.89 -11.02
C LEU A 94 9.45 -3.38 -11.54
N ALA A 95 10.51 -3.56 -10.75
CA ALA A 95 11.87 -3.17 -11.12
C ALA A 95 12.42 -4.03 -12.25
N GLU A 96 12.23 -5.35 -12.20
CA GLU A 96 12.63 -6.30 -13.26
C GLU A 96 11.97 -5.95 -14.61
N HIS A 97 10.70 -5.55 -14.58
CA HIS A 97 9.96 -5.12 -15.76
C HIS A 97 10.13 -3.63 -16.11
N CYS A 98 11.00 -2.90 -15.39
CA CYS A 98 11.21 -1.45 -15.59
C CYS A 98 9.92 -0.63 -15.61
N THR A 99 8.89 -1.06 -14.89
CA THR A 99 7.57 -0.43 -14.90
C THR A 99 7.29 0.31 -13.60
N LYS A 100 6.29 1.18 -13.61
CA LYS A 100 5.93 2.02 -12.47
C LYS A 100 4.45 1.82 -12.13
N ALA A 101 4.11 2.12 -10.88
CA ALA A 101 2.78 1.97 -10.33
C ALA A 101 2.42 3.12 -9.40
N THR A 102 1.15 3.19 -9.01
CA THR A 102 0.66 4.06 -7.94
C THR A 102 0.30 3.22 -6.72
N PHE A 103 0.77 3.63 -5.54
CA PHE A 103 0.49 2.98 -4.27
C PHE A 103 -0.43 3.87 -3.43
N PHE A 104 -1.64 3.42 -3.14
CA PHE A 104 -2.58 4.05 -2.23
C PHE A 104 -2.38 3.45 -0.83
N MET A 105 -1.62 4.14 0.00
CA MET A 105 -1.15 3.61 1.27
C MET A 105 -2.13 3.90 2.40
N VAL A 106 -2.24 2.98 3.34
CA VAL A 106 -2.91 3.21 4.63
C VAL A 106 -1.93 3.90 5.58
N GLY A 107 -2.31 5.02 6.17
CA GLY A 107 -1.43 5.85 7.00
C GLY A 107 -0.78 5.08 8.16
N ARG A 108 -1.52 4.18 8.82
CA ARG A 108 -0.99 3.32 9.91
C ARG A 108 0.10 2.37 9.41
N MET A 109 -0.04 1.84 8.20
CA MET A 109 0.95 0.97 7.58
C MET A 109 2.19 1.77 7.17
N ALA A 110 1.99 2.96 6.62
CA ALA A 110 3.09 3.87 6.28
C ALA A 110 3.94 4.24 7.51
N LEU A 111 3.32 4.55 8.67
CA LEU A 111 4.05 4.80 9.90
C LEU A 111 4.70 3.55 10.50
N ALA A 112 4.19 2.35 10.20
CA ALA A 112 4.81 1.10 10.65
C ALA A 112 6.07 0.77 9.83
N GLU A 113 6.07 1.08 8.53
CA GLU A 113 7.13 0.74 7.58
C GLU A 113 7.63 1.98 6.80
N PRO A 114 8.10 3.05 7.50
CA PRO A 114 8.46 4.31 6.84
C PRO A 114 9.63 4.17 5.84
N ASP A 115 10.54 3.20 6.06
CA ASP A 115 11.63 2.91 5.12
C ASP A 115 11.08 2.34 3.81
N MET A 116 10.02 1.53 3.87
CA MET A 116 9.37 0.99 2.68
C MET A 116 8.65 2.09 1.89
N VAL A 117 7.99 3.03 2.57
CA VAL A 117 7.39 4.20 1.91
C VAL A 117 8.44 4.99 1.12
N ARG A 118 9.59 5.27 1.74
CA ARG A 118 10.71 5.96 1.07
C ARG A 118 11.29 5.14 -0.08
N LYS A 119 11.39 3.82 0.06
CA LYS A 119 11.87 2.93 -1.00
C LYS A 119 10.94 2.94 -2.22
N ILE A 120 9.61 2.87 -2.01
CA ILE A 120 8.61 2.94 -3.08
C ILE A 120 8.78 4.23 -3.87
N ASP A 121 8.88 5.36 -3.19
CA ASP A 121 9.08 6.67 -3.82
C ASP A 121 10.44 6.80 -4.52
N ALA A 122 11.52 6.34 -3.88
CA ALA A 122 12.88 6.37 -4.47
C ALA A 122 13.00 5.52 -5.75
N LEU A 123 12.17 4.47 -5.86
CA LEU A 123 12.05 3.66 -7.07
C LEU A 123 11.17 4.35 -8.14
N GLY A 124 10.66 5.55 -7.88
CA GLY A 124 9.91 6.38 -8.83
C GLY A 124 8.44 5.97 -8.99
N HIS A 125 7.86 5.30 -8.02
CA HIS A 125 6.43 5.04 -7.98
C HIS A 125 5.68 6.23 -7.37
N THR A 126 4.41 6.39 -7.74
CA THR A 126 3.55 7.45 -7.16
C THR A 126 2.93 6.98 -5.86
N VAL A 127 2.94 7.83 -4.84
CA VAL A 127 2.36 7.57 -3.52
C VAL A 127 1.13 8.42 -3.32
N GLY A 128 -0.02 7.77 -3.11
CA GLY A 128 -1.32 8.35 -2.75
C GLY A 128 -1.80 7.87 -1.38
N SER A 129 -3.02 8.26 -1.01
CA SER A 129 -3.62 7.96 0.30
C SER A 129 -4.81 7.02 0.21
N HIS A 130 -4.92 6.11 1.19
CA HIS A 130 -6.02 5.15 1.38
C HIS A 130 -6.60 5.24 2.79
N THR A 131 -6.75 6.45 3.32
CA THR A 131 -7.15 6.78 4.69
C THR A 131 -6.09 6.48 5.76
N TRP A 132 -6.42 6.81 7.02
CA TRP A 132 -5.55 6.52 8.16
C TRP A 132 -5.56 5.05 8.55
N SER A 133 -6.76 4.44 8.72
CA SER A 133 -6.92 3.12 9.30
C SER A 133 -7.71 2.14 8.44
N HIS A 134 -7.95 2.46 7.16
CA HIS A 134 -8.79 1.69 6.25
C HIS A 134 -10.26 1.61 6.69
N ALA A 135 -10.75 2.62 7.42
CA ALA A 135 -12.14 2.64 7.87
C ALA A 135 -13.10 2.86 6.69
N ASN A 136 -14.24 2.15 6.70
CA ASN A 136 -15.30 2.35 5.72
C ASN A 136 -15.90 3.76 5.87
N GLN A 137 -15.65 4.62 4.90
CA GLN A 137 -16.06 6.02 4.91
C GLN A 137 -17.58 6.18 4.96
N GLY A 138 -18.32 5.20 4.45
CA GLY A 138 -19.79 5.18 4.47
C GLY A 138 -20.39 5.09 5.87
N SER A 139 -19.69 4.41 6.81
CA SER A 139 -20.14 4.18 8.17
C SER A 139 -19.74 5.26 9.19
N LEU A 140 -18.88 6.21 8.81
CA LEU A 140 -18.36 7.24 9.70
C LEU A 140 -19.25 8.48 9.75
N SER A 141 -19.15 9.27 10.83
CA SER A 141 -19.62 10.66 10.83
C SER A 141 -18.76 11.53 9.89
N ALA A 142 -19.24 12.69 9.47
CA ALA A 142 -18.45 13.59 8.62
C ALA A 142 -17.08 13.93 9.23
N ALA A 143 -17.06 14.33 10.50
CA ALA A 143 -15.80 14.67 11.19
C ALA A 143 -14.82 13.50 11.29
N ASN A 144 -15.30 12.28 11.52
CA ASN A 144 -14.45 11.10 11.56
C ASN A 144 -13.96 10.71 10.15
N ALA A 145 -14.78 10.90 9.12
CA ALA A 145 -14.41 10.68 7.73
C ALA A 145 -13.30 11.63 7.29
N GLU A 146 -13.44 12.93 7.58
CA GLU A 146 -12.40 13.94 7.34
C GLU A 146 -11.11 13.62 8.10
N ARG A 147 -11.23 13.24 9.37
CA ARG A 147 -10.07 12.81 10.18
C ARG A 147 -9.34 11.61 9.56
N GLU A 148 -10.04 10.60 9.09
CA GLU A 148 -9.47 9.43 8.41
C GLU A 148 -8.70 9.83 7.16
N ILE A 149 -9.24 10.76 6.37
CA ILE A 149 -8.59 11.29 5.16
C ILE A 149 -7.33 12.06 5.53
N GLU A 150 -7.45 13.10 6.34
CA GLU A 150 -6.34 14.04 6.61
C GLU A 150 -5.21 13.39 7.44
N LEU A 151 -5.57 12.58 8.45
CA LEU A 151 -4.56 11.87 9.22
C LEU A 151 -3.83 10.82 8.37
N GLY A 152 -4.51 10.19 7.41
CA GLY A 152 -3.89 9.32 6.41
C GLY A 152 -2.86 10.06 5.58
N VAL A 153 -3.22 11.20 5.00
CA VAL A 153 -2.31 12.07 4.23
C VAL A 153 -1.11 12.51 5.05
N SER A 154 -1.34 13.04 6.26
CA SER A 154 -0.27 13.53 7.13
C SER A 154 0.67 12.42 7.60
N ALA A 155 0.13 11.22 7.85
CA ALA A 155 0.93 10.05 8.27
C ALA A 155 1.85 9.57 7.16
N ILE A 156 1.35 9.45 5.92
CA ILE A 156 2.14 9.02 4.78
C ILE A 156 3.20 10.09 4.46
N THR A 157 2.84 11.37 4.49
CA THR A 157 3.76 12.50 4.32
C THR A 157 4.88 12.47 5.37
N ALA A 158 4.55 12.21 6.65
CA ALA A 158 5.53 12.10 7.73
C ALA A 158 6.47 10.89 7.54
N ALA A 159 5.96 9.75 7.08
CA ALA A 159 6.76 8.56 6.79
C ALA A 159 7.70 8.78 5.59
N LEU A 160 7.20 9.44 4.55
CA LEU A 160 7.94 9.75 3.32
C LEU A 160 8.98 10.87 3.54
N GLY A 161 8.66 11.88 4.36
CA GLY A 161 9.48 13.06 4.59
C GLY A 161 9.31 14.18 3.55
N LYS A 162 8.34 14.06 2.65
CA LYS A 162 7.94 15.07 1.65
C LYS A 162 6.45 14.91 1.28
N PRO A 163 5.81 15.91 0.65
CA PRO A 163 4.43 15.82 0.20
C PRO A 163 4.18 14.63 -0.73
N ILE A 164 2.99 14.04 -0.63
CA ILE A 164 2.52 12.95 -1.49
C ILE A 164 1.71 13.49 -2.68
N ALA A 165 1.35 12.62 -3.62
CA ALA A 165 0.41 12.95 -4.68
C ALA A 165 -1.00 13.22 -4.10
N PRO A 166 -1.75 14.20 -4.64
CA PRO A 166 -3.13 14.46 -4.26
C PRO A 166 -4.08 13.39 -4.83
N PHE A 167 -3.74 12.13 -4.60
CA PHE A 167 -4.46 10.97 -5.10
C PHE A 167 -5.03 10.18 -3.93
N PHE A 168 -6.31 9.87 -4.01
CA PHE A 168 -7.05 9.18 -2.96
C PHE A 168 -7.87 8.03 -3.53
N ARG A 169 -7.91 6.91 -2.83
CA ARG A 169 -8.85 5.82 -3.08
C ARG A 169 -9.62 5.49 -1.82
N PHE A 170 -10.94 5.33 -1.96
CA PHE A 170 -11.80 4.96 -0.84
C PHE A 170 -11.63 3.49 -0.46
N PRO A 171 -11.42 3.16 0.84
CA PRO A 171 -11.55 1.78 1.32
C PRO A 171 -12.88 1.16 0.89
N TYR A 172 -12.83 -0.10 0.45
CA TYR A 172 -14.00 -0.85 -0.05
C TYR A 172 -14.69 -0.19 -1.26
N LEU A 173 -14.07 0.78 -1.91
CA LEU A 173 -14.70 1.66 -2.91
C LEU A 173 -15.97 2.33 -2.37
N SER A 174 -16.07 2.51 -1.05
CA SER A 174 -17.21 3.15 -0.38
C SER A 174 -17.05 4.67 -0.39
N ASP A 175 -17.69 5.34 -1.34
CA ASP A 175 -17.55 6.73 -1.74
C ASP A 175 -18.75 7.62 -1.35
N PRO A 176 -19.00 7.89 -0.04
CA PRO A 176 -20.12 8.71 0.36
C PRO A 176 -19.96 10.14 -0.16
N ARG A 177 -21.07 10.72 -0.66
CA ARG A 177 -21.08 12.04 -1.28
C ARG A 177 -20.40 13.14 -0.44
N ARG A 178 -20.58 13.10 0.89
CA ARG A 178 -19.93 14.05 1.80
C ARG A 178 -18.41 14.00 1.74
N SER A 179 -17.83 12.78 1.64
CA SER A 179 -16.37 12.61 1.54
C SER A 179 -15.84 12.99 0.16
N ILE A 180 -16.61 12.72 -0.91
CA ILE A 180 -16.29 13.22 -2.26
C ILE A 180 -16.24 14.74 -2.26
N ASN A 181 -17.28 15.42 -1.75
CA ASN A 181 -17.32 16.90 -1.70
C ASN A 181 -16.16 17.46 -0.84
N TYR A 182 -15.76 16.77 0.22
CA TYR A 182 -14.60 17.16 1.01
C TYR A 182 -13.31 17.07 0.21
N LEU A 183 -13.07 15.95 -0.50
CA LEU A 183 -11.89 15.75 -1.33
C LEU A 183 -11.83 16.72 -2.51
N GLU A 184 -12.98 17.04 -3.11
CA GLU A 184 -13.12 18.08 -4.13
C GLU A 184 -12.62 19.44 -3.61
N GLY A 185 -13.09 19.87 -2.42
CA GLY A 185 -12.66 21.12 -1.78
C GLY A 185 -11.19 21.12 -1.33
N ARG A 186 -10.53 19.95 -1.32
CA ARG A 186 -9.11 19.79 -1.00
C ARG A 186 -8.23 19.64 -2.24
N ASP A 187 -8.78 19.71 -3.45
CA ASP A 187 -8.07 19.43 -4.70
C ASP A 187 -7.42 18.05 -4.70
N ILE A 188 -8.14 17.03 -4.23
CA ILE A 188 -7.69 15.64 -4.18
C ILE A 188 -8.48 14.82 -5.19
N GLY A 189 -7.80 14.23 -6.17
CA GLY A 189 -8.39 13.33 -7.15
C GLY A 189 -8.76 11.97 -6.55
N VAL A 190 -9.97 11.50 -6.85
CA VAL A 190 -10.51 10.24 -6.36
C VAL A 190 -10.36 9.16 -7.43
N PHE A 191 -9.73 8.05 -7.06
CA PHE A 191 -9.51 6.94 -7.98
C PHE A 191 -10.37 5.74 -7.63
N SER A 192 -11.28 5.39 -8.53
CA SER A 192 -11.89 4.07 -8.59
C SER A 192 -10.99 3.13 -9.40
N ILE A 193 -11.56 2.07 -9.92
CA ILE A 193 -10.87 1.03 -10.68
C ILE A 193 -11.61 0.70 -11.97
N ASP A 194 -10.97 -0.05 -12.84
CA ASP A 194 -11.62 -0.70 -13.98
C ASP A 194 -11.56 -2.22 -13.86
N VAL A 195 -10.46 -2.75 -13.35
CA VAL A 195 -10.17 -4.18 -13.25
C VAL A 195 -9.85 -4.53 -11.80
N ASP A 196 -10.55 -5.50 -11.24
CA ASP A 196 -10.30 -6.02 -9.90
C ASP A 196 -9.54 -7.34 -9.99
N SER A 197 -8.37 -7.43 -9.38
CA SER A 197 -7.57 -8.65 -9.32
C SER A 197 -8.21 -9.74 -8.47
N TYR A 198 -9.09 -9.37 -7.52
CA TYR A 198 -9.62 -10.26 -6.48
C TYR A 198 -8.54 -11.02 -5.73
N ASP A 199 -7.35 -10.42 -5.60
CA ASP A 199 -6.19 -11.01 -4.94
C ASP A 199 -6.44 -11.35 -3.46
N PHE A 200 -7.27 -10.59 -2.80
CA PHE A 200 -7.72 -10.80 -1.43
C PHE A 200 -8.65 -12.03 -1.25
N ARG A 201 -9.21 -12.56 -2.34
CA ARG A 201 -10.08 -13.77 -2.33
C ARG A 201 -9.31 -15.07 -2.53
N THR A 202 -8.02 -14.99 -2.82
CA THR A 202 -7.20 -16.16 -3.15
C THR A 202 -5.80 -16.00 -2.55
N ARG A 203 -5.12 -17.13 -2.33
CA ARG A 203 -3.69 -17.15 -2.02
C ARG A 203 -2.86 -17.58 -3.24
N ASN A 204 -3.51 -17.80 -4.38
CA ASN A 204 -2.91 -18.32 -5.60
C ASN A 204 -2.69 -17.19 -6.60
N GLY A 205 -1.43 -16.87 -6.92
CA GLY A 205 -1.05 -15.84 -7.89
C GLY A 205 -1.55 -16.13 -9.31
N ALA A 206 -1.65 -17.41 -9.71
CA ALA A 206 -2.17 -17.77 -11.02
C ALA A 206 -3.68 -17.47 -11.16
N VAL A 207 -4.46 -17.64 -10.06
CA VAL A 207 -5.88 -17.27 -10.03
C VAL A 207 -6.03 -15.75 -10.11
N MET A 208 -5.25 -15.00 -9.33
CA MET A 208 -5.20 -13.53 -9.40
C MET A 208 -4.87 -13.05 -10.82
N LYS A 209 -3.82 -13.60 -11.44
CA LYS A 209 -3.44 -13.30 -12.82
C LYS A 209 -4.60 -13.56 -13.81
N GLN A 210 -5.26 -14.70 -13.71
CA GLN A 210 -6.39 -15.04 -14.59
C GLN A 210 -7.58 -14.09 -14.42
N ASN A 211 -7.88 -13.66 -13.20
CA ASN A 211 -8.92 -12.67 -12.92
C ASN A 211 -8.66 -11.34 -13.65
N VAL A 212 -7.43 -10.84 -13.58
CA VAL A 212 -7.04 -9.62 -14.30
C VAL A 212 -7.15 -9.79 -15.81
N LEU A 213 -6.53 -10.84 -16.34
CA LEU A 213 -6.45 -11.05 -17.78
C LEU A 213 -7.82 -11.27 -18.44
N SER A 214 -8.74 -11.96 -17.76
CA SER A 214 -10.09 -12.19 -18.27
C SER A 214 -10.91 -10.90 -18.34
N GLN A 215 -10.71 -9.97 -17.40
CA GLN A 215 -11.36 -8.67 -17.43
C GLN A 215 -10.73 -7.74 -18.48
N LEU A 216 -9.40 -7.72 -18.58
CA LEU A 216 -8.69 -6.94 -19.61
C LEU A 216 -9.03 -7.39 -21.01
N GLN A 217 -9.23 -8.69 -21.25
CA GLN A 217 -9.66 -9.21 -22.55
C GLN A 217 -11.03 -8.65 -22.97
N LYS A 218 -11.91 -8.38 -22.00
CA LYS A 218 -13.24 -7.82 -22.27
C LYS A 218 -13.24 -6.31 -22.39
N LYS A 219 -12.43 -5.63 -21.57
CA LYS A 219 -12.42 -4.16 -21.44
C LYS A 219 -11.40 -3.48 -22.35
N GLY A 220 -10.33 -4.18 -22.69
CA GLY A 220 -9.26 -3.67 -23.54
C GLY A 220 -8.29 -2.70 -22.87
N LYS A 221 -8.63 -2.15 -21.71
CA LYS A 221 -7.83 -1.17 -20.95
C LYS A 221 -8.30 -1.07 -19.51
N GLY A 222 -7.56 -0.35 -18.65
CA GLY A 222 -8.11 0.02 -17.34
C GLY A 222 -7.09 0.22 -16.21
N ILE A 223 -7.58 0.84 -15.14
CA ILE A 223 -6.91 0.95 -13.83
C ILE A 223 -7.12 -0.37 -13.10
N ILE A 224 -6.03 -1.06 -12.79
CA ILE A 224 -6.05 -2.37 -12.15
C ILE A 224 -5.82 -2.23 -10.67
N LEU A 225 -6.71 -2.81 -9.86
CA LEU A 225 -6.60 -2.90 -8.41
C LEU A 225 -5.85 -4.16 -8.00
N PHE A 226 -4.81 -3.97 -7.20
CA PHE A 226 -4.12 -4.98 -6.40
C PHE A 226 -3.99 -4.49 -4.97
N HIS A 227 -3.58 -5.39 -4.07
CA HIS A 227 -3.16 -5.05 -2.71
C HIS A 227 -1.74 -5.58 -2.49
N ASP A 228 -0.78 -4.70 -2.23
CA ASP A 228 0.63 -5.10 -2.06
C ASP A 228 0.90 -5.86 -0.74
N ILE A 229 -0.10 -5.92 0.13
CA ILE A 229 -0.09 -6.77 1.34
C ILE A 229 -0.51 -8.22 1.06
N GLN A 230 -1.03 -8.55 -0.14
CA GLN A 230 -1.53 -9.88 -0.45
C GLN A 230 -0.44 -10.82 -0.97
N ARG A 231 -0.42 -12.04 -0.40
CA ARG A 231 0.53 -13.09 -0.83
C ARG A 231 0.29 -13.54 -2.27
N SER A 232 -0.96 -13.56 -2.72
CA SER A 232 -1.33 -13.87 -4.12
C SER A 232 -0.72 -12.86 -5.09
N THR A 233 -0.76 -11.57 -4.74
CA THR A 233 -0.13 -10.51 -5.53
C THR A 233 1.38 -10.67 -5.54
N ALA A 234 2.02 -10.80 -4.37
CA ALA A 234 3.45 -11.02 -4.27
C ALA A 234 3.94 -12.25 -5.08
N ALA A 235 3.14 -13.32 -5.10
CA ALA A 235 3.49 -14.55 -5.82
C ALA A 235 3.18 -14.54 -7.32
N GLY A 236 2.28 -13.68 -7.80
CA GLY A 236 1.78 -13.74 -9.17
C GLY A 236 2.03 -12.50 -10.03
N ILE A 237 2.55 -11.42 -9.42
CA ILE A 237 2.68 -10.14 -10.14
C ILE A 237 3.72 -10.21 -11.25
N ALA A 238 4.88 -10.87 -11.06
CA ALA A 238 5.90 -11.03 -12.10
C ALA A 238 5.31 -11.74 -13.33
N ASP A 239 4.69 -12.89 -13.13
CA ASP A 239 4.02 -13.65 -14.19
C ASP A 239 2.91 -12.85 -14.90
N LEU A 240 2.22 -11.97 -14.16
CA LEU A 240 1.20 -11.09 -14.76
C LEU A 240 1.84 -10.03 -15.66
N LEU A 241 2.95 -9.42 -15.22
CA LEU A 241 3.68 -8.41 -16.01
C LEU A 241 4.22 -9.01 -17.32
N ASP A 242 4.76 -10.24 -17.25
CA ASP A 242 5.16 -10.99 -18.46
C ASP A 242 3.98 -11.17 -19.43
N GLU A 243 2.83 -11.56 -18.90
CA GLU A 243 1.64 -11.81 -19.71
C GLU A 243 1.05 -10.52 -20.30
N LEU A 244 1.05 -9.41 -19.53
CA LEU A 244 0.65 -8.10 -20.05
C LEU A 244 1.53 -7.69 -21.24
N LYS A 245 2.84 -7.88 -21.12
CA LYS A 245 3.78 -7.63 -22.21
C LYS A 245 3.49 -8.53 -23.42
N ARG A 246 3.37 -9.84 -23.21
CA ARG A 246 3.07 -10.81 -24.27
C ARG A 246 1.79 -10.47 -25.02
N ARG A 247 0.77 -9.94 -24.32
CA ARG A 247 -0.50 -9.47 -24.90
C ARG A 247 -0.45 -8.04 -25.41
N LYS A 248 0.71 -7.40 -25.40
CA LYS A 248 0.95 -6.03 -25.91
C LYS A 248 0.17 -4.94 -25.17
N PHE A 249 -0.16 -5.16 -23.89
CA PHE A 249 -0.62 -4.09 -23.02
C PHE A 249 0.51 -3.12 -22.74
N LYS A 250 0.17 -1.84 -22.57
CA LYS A 250 1.08 -0.73 -22.37
C LYS A 250 0.84 -0.15 -20.97
N VAL A 251 1.87 -0.07 -20.15
CA VAL A 251 1.72 0.54 -18.83
C VAL A 251 1.76 2.06 -18.94
N VAL A 252 0.77 2.69 -18.34
CA VAL A 252 0.71 4.14 -18.11
C VAL A 252 1.00 4.42 -16.65
N HIS A 253 1.92 5.35 -16.39
CA HIS A 253 2.23 5.80 -15.05
C HIS A 253 1.58 7.16 -14.78
N MET A 254 0.81 7.26 -13.70
CA MET A 254 0.18 8.50 -13.27
C MET A 254 1.10 9.26 -12.33
N ILE A 255 1.34 10.53 -12.59
CA ILE A 255 2.07 11.45 -11.71
C ILE A 255 1.21 12.66 -11.37
N PRO A 256 1.39 13.30 -10.20
CA PRO A 256 0.65 14.49 -9.87
C PRO A 256 1.23 15.72 -10.57
N LYS A 257 0.36 16.65 -10.99
CA LYS A 257 0.76 17.99 -11.48
C LYS A 257 1.30 18.88 -10.36
N ALA A 258 0.76 18.71 -9.14
CA ALA A 258 1.18 19.44 -7.96
C ALA A 258 1.17 18.51 -6.73
N PRO A 259 2.02 18.78 -5.73
CA PRO A 259 2.01 18.01 -4.49
C PRO A 259 0.80 18.36 -3.62
N LEU A 260 0.39 17.45 -2.72
CA LEU A 260 -0.69 17.68 -1.77
C LEU A 260 -0.21 18.46 -0.55
N ALA A 261 -0.89 19.56 -0.22
CA ALA A 261 -0.67 20.26 1.03
C ALA A 261 -1.37 19.52 2.19
N THR A 262 -0.67 19.35 3.32
CA THR A 262 -1.20 18.74 4.54
C THR A 262 -1.93 19.75 5.43
N VAL A 263 -2.62 19.26 6.46
CA VAL A 263 -3.28 20.08 7.49
C VAL A 263 -2.47 19.99 8.78
N ALA A 264 -1.94 21.12 9.26
CA ALA A 264 -0.98 21.19 10.37
C ALA A 264 -1.44 20.47 11.67
N ALA A 265 -2.74 20.51 11.97
CA ALA A 265 -3.29 19.83 13.15
C ALA A 265 -3.08 18.30 13.08
N TYR A 266 -3.19 17.69 11.90
CA TYR A 266 -2.97 16.27 11.70
C TYR A 266 -1.48 15.93 11.56
N ASP A 267 -0.67 16.86 11.04
CA ASP A 267 0.78 16.68 10.98
C ASP A 267 1.39 16.51 12.37
N ALA A 268 0.95 17.31 13.36
CA ALA A 268 1.40 17.18 14.72
C ALA A 268 1.07 15.80 15.32
N ILE A 269 -0.11 15.24 15.01
CA ILE A 269 -0.51 13.90 15.45
C ILE A 269 0.38 12.83 14.78
N ALA A 270 0.54 12.91 13.47
CA ALA A 270 1.32 11.96 12.69
C ALA A 270 2.80 11.93 13.12
N GLN A 271 3.41 13.09 13.31
CA GLN A 271 4.79 13.21 13.78
C GLN A 271 5.00 12.61 15.16
N LYS A 272 4.06 12.85 16.09
CA LYS A 272 4.09 12.25 17.43
C LYS A 272 4.01 10.72 17.37
N ASP A 273 3.14 10.17 16.52
CA ASP A 273 3.00 8.73 16.34
C ASP A 273 4.26 8.12 15.70
N LEU A 274 4.84 8.78 14.70
CA LEU A 274 6.09 8.33 14.06
C LEU A 274 7.26 8.33 15.08
N ALA A 275 7.39 9.38 15.86
CA ALA A 275 8.43 9.48 16.90
C ALA A 275 8.29 8.37 17.95
N ARG A 276 7.07 8.12 18.43
CA ARG A 276 6.78 7.03 19.38
C ARG A 276 7.18 5.66 18.83
N ARG A 277 6.85 5.37 17.57
CA ARG A 277 7.22 4.10 16.91
C ARG A 277 8.73 3.95 16.77
N LYS A 278 9.45 5.01 16.41
CA LYS A 278 10.92 4.99 16.35
C LYS A 278 11.55 4.61 17.69
N VAL A 279 11.05 5.19 18.79
CA VAL A 279 11.53 4.86 20.16
C VAL A 279 11.23 3.40 20.51
N GLN A 280 10.03 2.91 20.20
CA GLN A 280 9.66 1.51 20.45
C GLN A 280 10.55 0.52 19.69
N THR A 281 10.84 0.81 18.41
CA THR A 281 11.73 -0.02 17.59
C THR A 281 13.16 0.01 18.09
N ALA A 282 13.66 1.16 18.53
CA ALA A 282 15.00 1.30 19.11
C ALA A 282 15.14 0.53 20.42
N ASN A 283 14.10 0.52 21.27
CA ASN A 283 14.08 -0.19 22.55
C ASN A 283 13.82 -1.70 22.42
N ASN A 284 13.34 -2.18 21.26
CA ASN A 284 13.14 -3.60 20.97
C ASN A 284 13.77 -3.99 19.63
N PRO A 285 15.11 -4.06 19.56
CA PRO A 285 15.84 -4.33 18.33
C PRO A 285 15.57 -5.75 17.76
N LEU A 286 15.04 -6.68 18.54
CA LEU A 286 14.69 -8.02 18.08
C LEU A 286 13.38 -8.04 17.26
N ALA A 287 12.49 -7.09 17.46
CA ALA A 287 11.25 -6.98 16.69
C ALA A 287 11.49 -6.56 15.22
N SER A 288 12.66 -5.96 14.92
CA SER A 288 13.05 -5.49 13.60
C SER A 288 14.03 -6.42 12.86
N ARG A 289 14.52 -7.48 13.52
CA ARG A 289 15.38 -8.47 12.88
C ARG A 289 14.52 -9.60 12.32
N SER A 290 14.34 -9.62 11.00
CA SER A 290 14.09 -10.88 10.33
C SER A 290 15.31 -11.76 10.60
N MET A 291 15.13 -12.86 11.34
CA MET A 291 16.20 -13.85 11.52
C MET A 291 16.42 -14.54 10.17
N THR A 292 17.34 -14.01 9.38
CA THR A 292 17.96 -14.79 8.31
C THR A 292 18.89 -15.80 8.99
N TRP A 293 18.51 -17.06 9.00
CA TRP A 293 19.42 -18.13 9.33
C TRP A 293 20.53 -18.13 8.26
N PRO A 294 21.82 -18.12 8.63
CA PRO A 294 22.85 -18.29 7.64
C PRO A 294 22.65 -19.67 7.00
N VAL A 295 22.44 -19.69 5.68
CA VAL A 295 22.55 -20.92 4.90
C VAL A 295 24.06 -21.19 4.81
N GLU A 296 24.56 -22.10 5.62
CA GLU A 296 25.92 -22.60 5.47
C GLU A 296 26.02 -23.37 4.16
N THR A 297 26.53 -22.72 3.13
CA THR A 297 27.08 -23.38 1.95
C THR A 297 28.49 -23.84 2.29
N GLY A 298 28.61 -24.95 2.98
CA GLY A 298 29.88 -25.56 3.33
C GLY A 298 29.82 -27.08 3.11
N ALA A 299 30.46 -27.53 2.06
CA ALA A 299 30.85 -28.93 1.95
C ALA A 299 31.83 -29.23 3.10
N GLY A 300 31.37 -29.96 4.11
CA GLY A 300 32.17 -30.39 5.22
C GLY A 300 31.48 -31.53 5.96
N SER A 301 32.07 -32.69 6.00
CA SER A 301 31.68 -33.89 6.71
C SER A 301 31.37 -33.63 8.20
N GLY A 302 30.09 -33.52 8.55
CA GLY A 302 29.62 -33.39 9.91
C GLY A 302 29.09 -34.72 10.46
N PRO A 303 29.10 -34.94 11.80
CA PRO A 303 28.66 -36.17 12.42
C PRO A 303 27.14 -36.39 12.24
N ALA A 304 26.75 -37.67 12.27
CA ALA A 304 25.40 -38.16 12.03
C ALA A 304 24.31 -37.46 12.90
N PRO A 305 23.07 -37.32 12.40
CA PRO A 305 21.99 -36.63 13.11
C PRO A 305 21.57 -37.44 14.34
N VAL A 306 21.59 -36.76 15.50
CA VAL A 306 21.01 -37.28 16.74
C VAL A 306 19.49 -37.27 16.61
N THR A 307 18.88 -38.43 16.60
CA THR A 307 17.43 -38.60 16.61
C THR A 307 16.89 -38.22 18.00
N VAL A 308 16.33 -37.05 18.14
CA VAL A 308 15.59 -36.70 19.35
C VAL A 308 14.21 -37.33 19.26
N ALA A 309 13.95 -38.30 20.13
CA ALA A 309 12.68 -38.99 20.26
C ALA A 309 11.60 -37.96 20.66
N ARG A 310 10.51 -37.90 19.88
CA ARG A 310 9.33 -37.09 20.13
C ARG A 310 8.64 -37.56 21.43
N PRO A 311 8.33 -36.68 22.40
CA PRO A 311 7.58 -37.12 23.57
C PRO A 311 6.15 -37.53 23.17
N PRO A 312 5.55 -38.50 23.87
CA PRO A 312 4.22 -39.00 23.53
C PRO A 312 3.19 -37.90 23.74
N SER A 313 2.34 -37.70 22.73
CA SER A 313 1.20 -36.79 22.76
C SER A 313 0.20 -37.26 23.83
N GLN A 314 0.06 -36.48 24.91
CA GLN A 314 -1.06 -36.61 25.82
C GLN A 314 -2.33 -36.15 25.11
N GLN A 315 -3.14 -37.10 24.71
CA GLN A 315 -4.52 -36.84 24.28
C GLN A 315 -5.38 -36.54 25.52
N LEU A 316 -5.81 -35.30 25.67
CA LEU A 316 -6.89 -34.95 26.60
C LEU A 316 -8.21 -35.44 25.99
N PRO A 317 -9.07 -36.16 26.74
CA PRO A 317 -10.36 -36.63 26.23
C PRO A 317 -11.34 -35.48 26.17
N TRP A 318 -11.69 -35.06 24.94
CA TRP A 318 -12.81 -34.14 24.70
C TRP A 318 -14.14 -34.90 24.75
N LYS A 319 -14.98 -34.60 25.76
CA LYS A 319 -16.36 -35.06 25.85
C LYS A 319 -17.27 -34.01 25.21
N PRO A 320 -18.10 -34.32 24.21
CA PRO A 320 -19.14 -33.45 23.76
C PRO A 320 -20.30 -33.41 24.78
N ALA A 321 -20.68 -32.24 25.26
CA ALA A 321 -21.86 -32.03 26.02
C ALA A 321 -23.11 -32.09 25.11
N ALA A 322 -24.01 -33.03 25.33
CA ALA A 322 -25.32 -33.07 24.72
C ALA A 322 -26.19 -31.93 25.33
N GLY A 323 -26.48 -30.92 24.52
CA GLY A 323 -27.43 -29.86 24.84
C GLY A 323 -28.53 -29.86 23.81
N THR A 324 -29.75 -30.23 24.27
CA THR A 324 -31.01 -30.24 23.55
C THR A 324 -31.35 -28.85 23.01
N ALA A 325 -31.51 -28.74 21.70
CA ALA A 325 -32.03 -27.55 21.04
C ALA A 325 -33.58 -27.48 21.26
N ALA A 326 -34.03 -26.44 21.94
CA ALA A 326 -35.44 -26.03 21.96
C ALA A 326 -35.67 -24.98 20.86
N ALA A 327 -36.67 -25.23 20.00
CA ALA A 327 -37.10 -24.32 18.95
C ALA A 327 -37.79 -23.08 19.54
N PRO A 328 -37.63 -21.88 18.96
CA PRO A 328 -38.38 -20.69 19.39
C PRO A 328 -39.78 -20.68 18.81
N PRO A 329 -40.78 -20.09 19.54
CA PRO A 329 -42.17 -20.07 19.13
C PRO A 329 -42.44 -19.08 18.00
N ALA A 330 -43.37 -19.47 17.12
CA ALA A 330 -43.90 -18.63 16.05
C ALA A 330 -44.63 -17.38 16.62
N ARG A 331 -44.37 -16.21 16.07
CA ARG A 331 -45.14 -14.98 16.32
C ARG A 331 -46.13 -14.75 15.22
N ASN A 332 -47.38 -14.61 15.66
CA ASN A 332 -48.55 -14.29 14.87
C ASN A 332 -48.44 -12.91 14.18
N ALA A 333 -48.91 -12.90 12.94
CA ALA A 333 -49.31 -11.69 12.23
C ALA A 333 -50.57 -11.11 12.86
N ASP A 334 -50.59 -9.78 13.01
CA ASP A 334 -51.72 -8.87 12.83
C ASP A 334 -51.52 -7.60 13.66
N ALA A 335 -51.21 -6.51 13.03
CA ALA A 335 -51.68 -5.17 13.41
C ALA A 335 -51.46 -4.19 12.24
N ALA A 336 -52.57 -3.57 11.88
CA ALA A 336 -52.79 -2.68 10.75
C ALA A 336 -51.97 -1.40 10.78
N ALA A 337 -51.53 -0.94 9.59
CA ALA A 337 -50.95 0.38 9.33
C ALA A 337 -52.04 1.45 9.14
N PRO A 338 -51.78 2.73 9.51
CA PRO A 338 -52.56 3.86 9.00
C PRO A 338 -51.93 4.39 7.71
N GLN A 339 -52.79 4.55 6.70
CA GLN A 339 -52.52 5.32 5.47
C GLN A 339 -52.51 6.80 5.77
N ALA A 340 -51.43 7.51 5.39
CA ALA A 340 -51.49 8.91 4.88
C ALA A 340 -50.11 9.32 4.33
N ALA A 341 -50.04 9.53 3.09
CA ALA A 341 -49.48 10.64 2.29
C ALA A 341 -49.03 10.13 0.92
N ARG A 342 -49.89 10.26 -0.06
CA ARG A 342 -49.57 10.17 -1.49
C ARG A 342 -48.99 11.50 -1.94
N ASN A 343 -48.11 11.38 -2.94
CA ASN A 343 -47.61 12.40 -3.84
C ASN A 343 -46.18 12.95 -3.55
N ALA A 344 -45.21 12.20 -4.01
CA ALA A 344 -43.97 12.77 -4.61
C ALA A 344 -43.43 11.74 -5.61
N THR A 345 -43.37 12.12 -6.86
CA THR A 345 -42.81 11.36 -7.98
C THR A 345 -41.31 11.11 -7.74
N PRO A 346 -40.80 9.88 -7.77
CA PRO A 346 -39.38 9.64 -7.59
C PRO A 346 -38.66 9.84 -8.93
N ALA A 347 -37.69 10.74 -8.95
CA ALA A 347 -36.65 10.74 -9.97
C ALA A 347 -35.96 9.36 -9.97
N SER A 348 -35.74 8.83 -11.15
CA SER A 348 -35.17 7.50 -11.41
C SER A 348 -33.87 7.27 -10.63
N ARG A 349 -33.96 6.44 -9.62
CA ARG A 349 -32.82 5.94 -8.85
C ARG A 349 -32.09 4.94 -9.72
N ALA A 350 -30.98 5.33 -10.32
CA ALA A 350 -30.07 4.37 -10.98
C ALA A 350 -29.69 3.30 -9.95
N GLU A 351 -30.04 2.06 -10.20
CA GLU A 351 -29.73 0.92 -9.33
C GLU A 351 -28.21 0.78 -9.21
N ARG A 352 -27.69 0.89 -8.01
CA ARG A 352 -26.28 0.61 -7.75
C ARG A 352 -25.99 -0.88 -8.01
N PRO A 353 -24.82 -1.24 -8.53
CA PRO A 353 -24.45 -2.63 -8.76
C PRO A 353 -24.54 -3.46 -7.48
N ALA A 354 -24.97 -4.72 -7.59
CA ALA A 354 -25.25 -5.62 -6.47
C ALA A 354 -24.03 -5.87 -5.53
N TRP A 355 -22.80 -5.71 -6.00
CA TRP A 355 -21.60 -5.88 -5.20
C TRP A 355 -21.39 -4.82 -4.11
N LYS A 356 -22.07 -3.67 -4.19
CA LYS A 356 -22.06 -2.63 -3.13
C LYS A 356 -22.92 -2.98 -1.90
N ARG A 357 -23.62 -4.11 -1.92
CA ARG A 357 -24.61 -4.48 -0.86
C ARG A 357 -24.10 -5.50 0.16
N GLU A 358 -23.00 -6.17 -0.10
CA GLU A 358 -22.44 -7.15 0.83
C GLU A 358 -21.12 -6.63 1.38
N GLU A 359 -21.14 -6.03 2.57
CA GLU A 359 -19.95 -5.91 3.41
C GLU A 359 -19.55 -7.32 3.80
N LEU A 360 -18.44 -7.80 3.20
CA LEU A 360 -18.01 -9.17 3.43
C LEU A 360 -17.28 -9.27 4.77
N PRO A 361 -17.73 -10.11 5.70
CA PRO A 361 -17.16 -10.23 7.07
C PRO A 361 -15.65 -10.48 7.12
N TRP A 362 -15.06 -11.02 6.05
CA TRP A 362 -13.64 -11.29 5.95
C TRP A 362 -12.76 -10.02 5.79
N GLN A 363 -13.33 -8.91 5.30
CA GLN A 363 -12.60 -7.63 5.19
C GLN A 363 -12.26 -7.09 6.58
N GLU A 364 -13.17 -7.22 7.55
CA GLU A 364 -12.91 -6.89 8.96
C GLU A 364 -11.91 -7.88 9.60
N GLN A 365 -11.98 -9.16 9.26
CA GLN A 365 -11.05 -10.18 9.78
C GLN A 365 -9.60 -9.94 9.33
N MET A 366 -9.39 -9.48 8.10
CA MET A 366 -8.07 -9.19 7.58
C MET A 366 -7.38 -8.06 8.38
N TRP A 367 -8.12 -7.01 8.72
CA TRP A 367 -7.59 -5.88 9.49
C TRP A 367 -7.43 -6.15 10.99
N ASN A 368 -8.18 -7.07 11.56
CA ASN A 368 -7.99 -7.51 12.94
C ASN A 368 -6.69 -8.31 13.15
N HIS A 369 -6.14 -8.87 12.08
CA HIS A 369 -4.85 -9.59 12.13
C HIS A 369 -3.63 -8.65 12.17
N TYR A 370 -3.81 -7.37 11.80
CA TYR A 370 -2.76 -6.34 11.79
C TYR A 370 -2.91 -5.32 12.93
N ARG A 371 -3.84 -5.53 13.86
CA ARG A 371 -3.97 -4.76 15.10
C ARG A 371 -3.09 -5.33 16.20
#